data_82eef1abb52c2bb0a4ebcb4f02b4723d
#
_entry.id   82eef1abb52c2bb0a4ebcb4f02b4723d
#
_cell.length_a   1.000
_cell.length_b   1.000
_cell.length_c   1.000
_cell.angle_alpha   90.00
_cell.angle_beta   90.00
_cell.angle_gamma   90.00
#
_symmetry.space_group_name_H-M   'P 1'
#
loop_
_entity.id
_entity.type
_entity.pdbx_description
1 polymer ?
#
loop_
_entity_poly.entity_id
_entity_poly.type
_entity_poly.pdbx_seq_one_letter_code
_entity_poly.pdbx_strand_id
1 'polypeptide(L)'
;LNSKAKDFSKLDRLELKTDLLKSGLWPLLRMRPIDIIARPEDNPKSIFISSFDTNPLSPDYDFIMHNKSAEFNAGLELLNILTDGSVHLQIRKNSDEVFSNAKNVKTHLVKGPHPSGNVGVQMHEIDPINKGEVVWYINPQDVMILGRYSLTGAYDAKKVICIGGENVNSPKYVKTISGSSIKSILEGTEITENSRLISGNPLTGQKLEKDSFLGFYHLSLIHISEPTRLSTI
;
A
#
# COMPACT_ATOMS: atom_id res chain seq x y z
N LEU A 1 5.62 23.94 -11.04
CA LEU A 1 4.63 24.48 -10.09
C LEU A 1 5.27 24.54 -8.71
N ASN A 2 5.65 25.73 -8.23
CA ASN A 2 6.12 25.94 -6.85
C ASN A 2 4.90 25.85 -5.93
N SER A 3 4.51 24.66 -5.51
CA SER A 3 3.55 24.49 -4.44
C SER A 3 4.28 24.73 -3.11
N LYS A 4 3.83 25.71 -2.34
CA LYS A 4 4.31 25.90 -0.96
C LYS A 4 3.74 24.77 -0.10
N ALA A 5 4.54 24.29 0.85
CA ALA A 5 4.05 23.41 1.91
C ALA A 5 2.78 24.03 2.51
N LYS A 6 1.70 23.26 2.57
CA LYS A 6 0.45 23.69 3.19
C LYS A 6 0.48 23.30 4.66
N ASP A 7 0.02 24.18 5.53
CA ASP A 7 -0.19 23.85 6.94
C ASP A 7 -1.50 23.07 7.09
N PHE A 8 -1.42 21.76 6.92
CA PHE A 8 -2.57 20.86 7.01
C PHE A 8 -3.13 20.72 8.42
N SER A 9 -2.38 21.11 9.47
CA SER A 9 -2.85 21.04 10.86
C SER A 9 -4.03 21.98 11.15
N LYS A 10 -4.27 22.95 10.28
CA LYS A 10 -5.36 23.93 10.39
C LYS A 10 -6.57 23.63 9.53
N LEU A 11 -6.48 22.60 8.69
CA LEU A 11 -7.60 22.21 7.81
C LEU A 11 -8.63 21.39 8.60
N ASP A 12 -9.90 21.67 8.33
CA ASP A 12 -10.96 20.76 8.75
C ASP A 12 -11.01 19.52 7.84
N ARG A 13 -11.81 18.54 8.24
CA ARG A 13 -11.95 17.27 7.51
C ARG A 13 -12.46 17.48 6.09
N LEU A 14 -13.39 18.39 5.88
CA LEU A 14 -14.00 18.63 4.56
C LEU A 14 -13.02 19.32 3.62
N GLU A 15 -12.25 20.27 4.13
CA GLU A 15 -11.19 20.93 3.41
C GLU A 15 -10.09 19.94 3.00
N LEU A 16 -9.66 19.06 3.91
CA LEU A 16 -8.69 18.02 3.62
C LEU A 16 -9.21 17.02 2.57
N LYS A 17 -10.45 16.53 2.70
CA LYS A 17 -11.07 15.66 1.68
C LYS A 17 -11.06 16.33 0.31
N THR A 18 -11.45 17.60 0.25
CA THR A 18 -11.48 18.38 -0.99
C THR A 18 -10.09 18.54 -1.61
N ASP A 19 -9.07 18.78 -0.78
CA ASP A 19 -7.69 18.94 -1.23
C ASP A 19 -7.11 17.61 -1.76
N LEU A 20 -7.33 16.51 -1.06
CA LEU A 20 -6.91 15.16 -1.50
C LEU A 20 -7.60 14.73 -2.80
N LEU A 21 -8.87 15.09 -3.00
CA LEU A 21 -9.59 14.85 -4.25
C LEU A 21 -8.99 15.64 -5.41
N LYS A 22 -8.75 16.94 -5.21
CA LYS A 22 -8.18 17.83 -6.23
C LYS A 22 -6.74 17.48 -6.59
N SER A 23 -5.95 17.00 -5.63
CA SER A 23 -4.57 16.59 -5.86
C SER A 23 -4.42 15.20 -6.51
N GLY A 24 -5.51 14.42 -6.63
CA GLY A 24 -5.49 13.05 -7.15
C GLY A 24 -4.95 12.01 -6.15
N LEU A 25 -4.84 12.35 -4.87
CA LEU A 25 -4.37 11.45 -3.81
C LEU A 25 -5.48 10.60 -3.20
N TRP A 26 -6.74 10.98 -3.41
CA TRP A 26 -7.89 10.29 -2.82
C TRP A 26 -7.94 8.78 -3.12
N PRO A 27 -7.60 8.28 -4.33
CA PRO A 27 -7.62 6.85 -4.63
C PRO A 27 -6.66 5.99 -3.79
N LEU A 28 -5.73 6.59 -3.05
CA LEU A 28 -4.85 5.86 -2.13
C LEU A 28 -5.63 5.29 -0.92
N LEU A 29 -6.79 5.87 -0.59
CA LEU A 29 -7.67 5.41 0.47
C LEU A 29 -8.67 4.39 -0.06
N ARG A 30 -8.73 3.23 0.56
CA ARG A 30 -9.69 2.17 0.22
C ARG A 30 -10.62 1.89 1.38
N MET A 31 -11.82 1.38 1.09
CA MET A 31 -12.82 1.10 2.10
C MET A 31 -13.28 -0.35 2.12
N ARG A 32 -13.60 -0.84 3.30
CA ARG A 32 -14.28 -2.11 3.56
C ARG A 32 -15.72 -1.84 4.07
N PRO A 33 -16.66 -2.78 3.82
CA PRO A 33 -16.46 -4.18 3.44
C PRO A 33 -16.30 -4.46 1.94
N ILE A 34 -16.66 -3.55 1.05
CA ILE A 34 -16.75 -3.83 -0.41
C ILE A 34 -15.45 -3.69 -1.18
N ASP A 35 -14.37 -3.27 -0.54
CA ASP A 35 -13.02 -3.15 -1.12
C ASP A 35 -12.94 -2.27 -2.39
N ILE A 36 -13.46 -1.07 -2.29
CA ILE A 36 -13.39 -0.04 -3.34
C ILE A 36 -12.60 1.18 -2.85
N ILE A 37 -12.42 2.18 -3.71
CA ILE A 37 -11.92 3.50 -3.31
C ILE A 37 -12.88 4.08 -2.27
N ALA A 38 -12.34 4.68 -1.21
CA ALA A 38 -13.13 5.31 -0.15
C ALA A 38 -14.08 6.37 -0.74
N ARG A 39 -15.33 6.36 -0.30
CA ARG A 39 -16.30 7.38 -0.72
C ARG A 39 -16.06 8.64 0.08
N PRO A 40 -15.96 9.81 -0.56
CA PRO A 40 -15.69 11.08 0.15
C PRO A 40 -16.80 11.48 1.13
N GLU A 41 -18.02 11.06 0.88
CA GLU A 41 -19.18 11.31 1.76
C GLU A 41 -19.17 10.47 3.04
N ASP A 42 -18.47 9.33 3.04
CA ASP A 42 -18.41 8.45 4.21
C ASP A 42 -17.49 9.01 5.29
N ASN A 43 -17.81 8.69 6.55
CA ASN A 43 -16.93 8.89 7.69
C ASN A 43 -16.51 7.51 8.22
N PRO A 44 -15.25 7.14 8.11
CA PRO A 44 -14.81 5.82 8.54
C PRO A 44 -14.83 5.72 10.06
N LYS A 45 -15.28 4.57 10.58
CA LYS A 45 -15.18 4.20 11.99
C LYS A 45 -13.73 4.20 12.47
N SER A 46 -12.82 3.74 11.61
CA SER A 46 -11.38 3.66 11.86
C SER A 46 -10.61 3.55 10.56
N ILE A 47 -9.28 3.76 10.62
CA ILE A 47 -8.38 3.61 9.46
C ILE A 47 -7.29 2.62 9.83
N PHE A 48 -7.03 1.63 8.96
CA PHE A 48 -6.06 0.57 9.17
C PHE A 48 -4.85 0.67 8.26
N ILE A 49 -3.66 0.39 8.82
CA ILE A 49 -2.38 0.37 8.11
C ILE A 49 -1.64 -0.90 8.53
N SER A 50 -1.46 -1.86 7.63
CA SER A 50 -0.61 -3.02 7.90
C SER A 50 0.82 -2.74 7.47
N SER A 51 1.77 -2.76 8.42
CA SER A 51 3.20 -2.56 8.14
C SER A 51 3.89 -3.78 7.53
N PHE A 52 3.17 -4.86 7.31
CA PHE A 52 3.70 -6.08 6.73
C PHE A 52 2.65 -6.78 5.88
N ASP A 53 3.12 -7.61 4.98
CA ASP A 53 2.31 -8.51 4.17
C ASP A 53 2.78 -9.95 4.37
N THR A 54 1.86 -10.91 4.35
CA THR A 54 2.15 -12.34 4.49
C THR A 54 1.90 -13.13 3.21
N ASN A 55 1.55 -12.45 2.11
CA ASN A 55 1.46 -13.10 0.82
C ASN A 55 2.85 -13.55 0.34
N PRO A 56 2.95 -14.65 -0.39
CA PRO A 56 4.22 -15.08 -0.98
C PRO A 56 4.83 -13.99 -1.86
N LEU A 57 6.14 -13.79 -1.77
CA LEU A 57 6.92 -12.82 -2.55
C LEU A 57 6.44 -11.36 -2.38
N SER A 58 5.82 -11.05 -1.27
CA SER A 58 5.44 -9.68 -0.93
C SER A 58 6.65 -8.81 -0.63
N PRO A 59 6.58 -7.50 -0.87
CA PRO A 59 7.65 -6.59 -0.52
C PRO A 59 7.84 -6.48 0.99
N ASP A 60 9.09 -6.30 1.42
CA ASP A 60 9.45 -5.99 2.80
C ASP A 60 9.26 -4.48 3.04
N TYR A 61 8.24 -4.13 3.82
CA TYR A 61 7.97 -2.73 4.14
C TYR A 61 8.98 -2.14 5.14
N ASP A 62 9.58 -2.94 6.01
CA ASP A 62 10.62 -2.46 6.92
C ASP A 62 11.82 -1.94 6.11
N PHE A 63 12.23 -2.69 5.07
CA PHE A 63 13.28 -2.25 4.15
C PHE A 63 12.87 -1.00 3.34
N ILE A 64 11.67 -0.99 2.77
CA ILE A 64 11.21 0.10 1.89
C ILE A 64 11.05 1.42 2.65
N MET A 65 10.56 1.34 3.89
CA MET A 65 10.20 2.50 4.71
C MET A 65 11.34 2.97 5.61
N HIS A 66 12.45 2.26 5.64
CA HIS A 66 13.62 2.62 6.44
C HIS A 66 14.03 4.10 6.24
N ASN A 67 14.24 4.82 7.33
CA ASN A 67 14.56 6.26 7.36
C ASN A 67 13.46 7.19 6.78
N LYS A 68 12.18 6.77 6.77
CA LYS A 68 11.04 7.58 6.27
C LYS A 68 10.08 8.03 7.38
N SER A 69 10.57 8.14 8.62
CA SER A 69 9.74 8.47 9.79
C SER A 69 9.05 9.84 9.67
N ALA A 70 9.71 10.83 9.08
CA ALA A 70 9.15 12.16 8.94
C ALA A 70 7.94 12.17 8.01
N GLU A 71 8.09 11.60 6.81
CA GLU A 71 7.02 11.51 5.83
C GLU A 71 5.88 10.59 6.32
N PHE A 72 6.23 9.47 6.98
CA PHE A 72 5.22 8.55 7.51
C PHE A 72 4.37 9.20 8.59
N ASN A 73 4.98 9.86 9.59
CA ASN A 73 4.25 10.55 10.64
C ASN A 73 3.42 11.72 10.12
N ALA A 74 3.92 12.50 9.15
CA ALA A 74 3.12 13.55 8.51
C ALA A 74 1.89 12.98 7.78
N GLY A 75 2.01 11.80 7.16
CA GLY A 75 0.87 11.08 6.58
C GLY A 75 -0.13 10.62 7.63
N LEU A 76 0.33 10.11 8.77
CA LEU A 76 -0.53 9.71 9.88
C LEU A 76 -1.33 10.88 10.46
N GLU A 77 -0.75 12.09 10.52
CA GLU A 77 -1.48 13.30 10.93
C GLU A 77 -2.68 13.58 10.02
N LEU A 78 -2.51 13.47 8.69
CA LEU A 78 -3.63 13.62 7.76
C LEU A 78 -4.71 12.54 7.97
N LEU A 79 -4.31 11.29 8.21
CA LEU A 79 -5.27 10.21 8.44
C LEU A 79 -6.09 10.43 9.74
N ASN A 80 -5.48 10.99 10.79
CA ASN A 80 -6.19 11.31 12.03
C ASN A 80 -7.25 12.40 11.84
N ILE A 81 -7.09 13.32 10.88
CA ILE A 81 -8.13 14.31 10.54
C ILE A 81 -9.32 13.65 9.83
N LEU A 82 -9.06 12.56 9.07
CA LEU A 82 -10.08 11.90 8.23
C LEU A 82 -11.05 10.98 9.00
N THR A 83 -10.77 10.64 10.25
CA THR A 83 -11.65 9.77 11.07
C THR A 83 -11.94 10.40 12.44
N ASP A 84 -13.12 10.14 12.98
CA ASP A 84 -13.44 10.43 14.39
C ASP A 84 -12.98 9.30 15.31
N GLY A 85 -12.64 8.15 14.74
CA GLY A 85 -12.17 6.99 15.46
C GLY A 85 -10.65 6.96 15.61
N SER A 86 -10.07 5.78 15.42
CA SER A 86 -8.63 5.58 15.61
C SER A 86 -7.96 5.18 14.30
N VAL A 87 -6.72 5.62 14.13
CA VAL A 87 -5.80 5.05 13.14
C VAL A 87 -5.10 3.86 13.81
N HIS A 88 -5.28 2.66 13.25
CA HIS A 88 -4.70 1.41 13.73
C HIS A 88 -3.50 1.04 12.87
N LEU A 89 -2.34 0.84 13.50
CA LEU A 89 -1.12 0.39 12.86
C LEU A 89 -0.76 -1.03 13.34
N GLN A 90 -0.75 -1.99 12.43
CA GLN A 90 -0.37 -3.37 12.72
C GLN A 90 1.11 -3.56 12.40
N ILE A 91 1.87 -4.02 13.40
CA ILE A 91 3.32 -4.24 13.31
C ILE A 91 3.69 -5.67 13.71
N ARG A 92 4.89 -6.10 13.31
CA ARG A 92 5.56 -7.29 13.85
C ARG A 92 6.52 -6.94 14.99
N LYS A 93 6.96 -7.95 15.74
CA LYS A 93 7.83 -7.77 16.92
C LYS A 93 9.13 -6.99 16.64
N ASN A 94 9.67 -7.13 15.44
CA ASN A 94 10.95 -6.53 15.05
C ASN A 94 10.78 -5.55 13.87
N SER A 95 9.62 -4.89 13.78
CA SER A 95 9.39 -3.87 12.75
C SER A 95 10.34 -2.69 12.89
N ASP A 96 10.66 -2.08 11.75
CA ASP A 96 11.53 -0.90 11.65
C ASP A 96 11.03 0.24 12.57
N GLU A 97 11.96 1.12 12.96
CA GLU A 97 11.68 2.28 13.82
C GLU A 97 10.61 3.21 13.26
N VAL A 98 10.44 3.28 11.94
CA VAL A 98 9.37 4.03 11.28
C VAL A 98 8.00 3.60 11.77
N PHE A 99 7.81 2.30 11.98
CA PHE A 99 6.54 1.74 12.45
C PHE A 99 6.46 1.65 13.99
N SER A 100 7.52 1.21 14.63
CA SER A 100 7.54 1.02 16.09
C SER A 100 7.49 2.34 16.87
N ASN A 101 7.99 3.43 16.28
CA ASN A 101 7.98 4.79 16.85
C ASN A 101 6.92 5.70 16.22
N ALA A 102 5.93 5.14 15.49
CA ALA A 102 4.86 5.89 14.86
C ALA A 102 4.00 6.61 15.90
N LYS A 103 3.63 7.86 15.60
CA LYS A 103 2.91 8.74 16.53
C LYS A 103 1.41 8.80 16.21
N ASN A 104 0.61 9.09 17.25
CA ASN A 104 -0.83 9.31 17.10
C ASN A 104 -1.60 8.15 16.47
N VAL A 105 -1.16 6.90 16.72
CA VAL A 105 -1.79 5.67 16.24
C VAL A 105 -1.95 4.65 17.36
N LYS A 106 -2.93 3.77 17.23
CA LYS A 106 -3.04 2.58 18.07
C LYS A 106 -2.24 1.45 17.44
N THR A 107 -1.08 1.14 18.02
CA THR A 107 -0.21 0.09 17.52
C THR A 107 -0.65 -1.28 18.05
N HIS A 108 -0.72 -2.27 17.16
CA HIS A 108 -1.08 -3.65 17.46
C HIS A 108 0.02 -4.60 17.02
N LEU A 109 0.47 -5.43 17.95
CA LEU A 109 1.45 -6.47 17.65
C LEU A 109 0.74 -7.71 17.08
N VAL A 110 0.98 -7.99 15.80
CA VAL A 110 0.37 -9.12 15.09
C VAL A 110 1.40 -10.23 14.88
N LYS A 111 0.97 -11.48 15.12
CA LYS A 111 1.78 -12.70 14.92
C LYS A 111 0.98 -13.69 14.09
N GLY A 112 1.70 -14.58 13.43
CA GLY A 112 1.10 -15.71 12.71
C GLY A 112 1.53 -15.79 11.25
N PRO A 113 1.23 -16.93 10.62
CA PRO A 113 1.43 -17.14 9.19
C PRO A 113 0.38 -16.38 8.37
N HIS A 114 0.46 -16.52 7.05
CA HIS A 114 -0.64 -16.09 6.19
C HIS A 114 -1.97 -16.73 6.64
N PRO A 115 -3.07 -15.98 6.75
CA PRO A 115 -3.32 -14.62 6.25
C PRO A 115 -3.21 -13.49 7.30
N SER A 116 -2.38 -13.61 8.33
CA SER A 116 -2.28 -12.60 9.40
C SER A 116 -1.89 -11.19 8.89
N GLY A 117 -1.27 -11.08 7.71
CA GLY A 117 -0.95 -9.82 7.05
C GLY A 117 -2.11 -9.21 6.25
N ASN A 118 -3.21 -9.94 6.08
CA ASN A 118 -4.36 -9.41 5.36
C ASN A 118 -5.11 -8.41 6.24
N VAL A 119 -5.23 -7.18 5.78
CA VAL A 119 -5.87 -6.10 6.54
C VAL A 119 -7.30 -6.43 6.97
N GLY A 120 -8.06 -7.18 6.16
CA GLY A 120 -9.42 -7.63 6.52
C GLY A 120 -9.45 -8.58 7.71
N VAL A 121 -8.44 -9.47 7.84
CA VAL A 121 -8.27 -10.35 9.02
C VAL A 121 -7.94 -9.50 10.25
N GLN A 122 -7.03 -8.56 10.11
CA GLN A 122 -6.64 -7.65 11.19
C GLN A 122 -7.82 -6.78 11.66
N MET A 123 -8.64 -6.28 10.73
CA MET A 123 -9.87 -5.55 11.05
C MET A 123 -10.83 -6.41 11.88
N HIS A 124 -11.02 -7.67 11.46
CA HIS A 124 -11.92 -8.58 12.16
C HIS A 124 -11.49 -8.82 13.62
N GLU A 125 -10.21 -8.97 13.85
CA GLU A 125 -9.64 -9.26 15.18
C GLU A 125 -9.56 -8.04 16.10
N ILE A 126 -9.35 -6.82 15.51
CA ILE A 126 -9.06 -5.61 16.29
C ILE A 126 -10.30 -4.74 16.48
N ASP A 127 -11.02 -4.47 15.40
CA ASP A 127 -12.19 -3.60 15.37
C ASP A 127 -13.16 -4.04 14.26
N PRO A 128 -13.97 -5.09 14.53
CA PRO A 128 -14.86 -5.69 13.54
C PRO A 128 -15.85 -4.69 12.94
N ILE A 129 -16.11 -4.85 11.65
CA ILE A 129 -17.06 -4.02 10.91
C ILE A 129 -18.47 -4.56 11.12
N ASN A 130 -19.34 -3.76 11.72
CA ASN A 130 -20.76 -4.10 11.91
C ASN A 130 -21.61 -3.58 10.73
N LYS A 131 -22.87 -4.00 10.69
CA LYS A 131 -23.82 -3.56 9.66
C LYS A 131 -23.94 -2.03 9.64
N GLY A 132 -23.69 -1.44 8.49
CA GLY A 132 -23.77 0.02 8.29
C GLY A 132 -22.48 0.78 8.62
N GLU A 133 -21.46 0.12 9.17
CA GLU A 133 -20.16 0.74 9.40
C GLU A 133 -19.26 0.64 8.15
N VAL A 134 -18.36 1.59 8.01
CA VAL A 134 -17.26 1.57 7.04
C VAL A 134 -15.93 1.76 7.74
N VAL A 135 -14.92 1.06 7.27
CA VAL A 135 -13.54 1.18 7.74
C VAL A 135 -12.66 1.42 6.53
N TRP A 136 -11.75 2.37 6.65
CA TRP A 136 -10.79 2.61 5.57
C TRP A 136 -9.47 1.90 5.85
N TYR A 137 -8.71 1.70 4.80
CA TYR A 137 -7.33 1.22 4.91
C TYR A 137 -6.45 1.84 3.84
N ILE A 138 -5.16 1.85 4.12
CA ILE A 138 -4.15 2.43 3.26
C ILE A 138 -2.83 1.68 3.42
N ASN A 139 -2.06 1.58 2.34
CA ASN A 139 -0.76 0.96 2.35
C ASN A 139 0.31 1.88 2.99
N PRO A 140 1.33 1.36 3.69
CA PRO A 140 2.39 2.17 4.28
C PRO A 140 3.09 3.13 3.32
N GLN A 141 3.38 2.72 2.08
CA GLN A 141 3.98 3.62 1.09
C GLN A 141 3.01 4.74 0.68
N ASP A 142 1.71 4.47 0.67
CA ASP A 142 0.69 5.47 0.36
C ASP A 142 0.53 6.48 1.49
N VAL A 143 0.67 6.06 2.76
CA VAL A 143 0.79 6.97 3.92
C VAL A 143 2.00 7.90 3.75
N MET A 144 3.16 7.37 3.37
CA MET A 144 4.35 8.15 3.08
C MET A 144 4.14 9.15 1.92
N ILE A 145 3.39 8.77 0.88
CA ILE A 145 3.04 9.67 -0.23
C ILE A 145 2.16 10.83 0.27
N LEU A 146 1.15 10.56 1.10
CA LEU A 146 0.35 11.58 1.76
C LEU A 146 1.21 12.52 2.60
N GLY A 147 2.15 11.97 3.37
CA GLY A 147 3.06 12.76 4.19
C GLY A 147 4.01 13.62 3.35
N ARG A 148 4.59 13.11 2.28
CA ARG A 148 5.37 13.93 1.35
C ARG A 148 4.56 15.07 0.76
N TYR A 149 3.32 14.78 0.38
CA TYR A 149 2.41 15.82 -0.08
C TYR A 149 2.17 16.89 0.99
N SER A 150 1.94 16.49 2.24
CA SER A 150 1.80 17.41 3.37
C SER A 150 3.02 18.30 3.54
N LEU A 151 4.22 17.75 3.47
CA LEU A 151 5.47 18.46 3.69
C LEU A 151 5.88 19.35 2.52
N THR A 152 5.53 18.99 1.28
CA THR A 152 6.03 19.66 0.07
C THR A 152 4.96 20.38 -0.74
N GLY A 153 3.69 20.04 -0.54
CA GLY A 153 2.57 20.50 -1.37
C GLY A 153 2.52 19.89 -2.78
N ALA A 154 3.39 18.95 -3.09
CA ALA A 154 3.48 18.32 -4.41
C ALA A 154 3.19 16.82 -4.34
N TYR A 155 2.36 16.32 -5.27
CA TYR A 155 2.13 14.89 -5.40
C TYR A 155 3.33 14.22 -6.07
N ASP A 156 4.03 13.37 -5.34
CA ASP A 156 5.08 12.49 -5.84
C ASP A 156 4.57 11.04 -5.89
N ALA A 157 4.18 10.58 -7.07
CA ALA A 157 3.60 9.25 -7.29
C ALA A 157 4.62 8.09 -7.27
N LYS A 158 5.88 8.35 -6.90
CA LYS A 158 6.92 7.33 -6.86
C LYS A 158 6.66 6.32 -5.76
N LYS A 159 6.72 5.04 -6.12
CA LYS A 159 6.65 3.88 -5.25
C LYS A 159 7.87 2.98 -5.45
N VAL A 160 8.14 2.16 -4.46
CA VAL A 160 9.10 1.07 -4.56
C VAL A 160 8.33 -0.23 -4.70
N ILE A 161 8.65 -1.00 -5.71
CA ILE A 161 8.10 -2.33 -5.94
C ILE A 161 9.18 -3.38 -5.87
N CYS A 162 8.84 -4.62 -5.54
CA CYS A 162 9.75 -5.75 -5.67
C CYS A 162 9.55 -6.47 -7.02
N ILE A 163 10.64 -6.90 -7.63
CA ILE A 163 10.65 -7.83 -8.76
C ILE A 163 11.25 -9.12 -8.24
N GLY A 164 10.51 -10.24 -8.36
CA GLY A 164 10.93 -11.52 -7.83
C GLY A 164 10.20 -12.70 -8.46
N GLY A 165 10.51 -13.89 -7.98
CA GLY A 165 10.01 -15.16 -8.49
C GLY A 165 11.14 -16.06 -9.00
N GLU A 166 10.87 -17.33 -9.18
CA GLU A 166 11.90 -18.32 -9.56
C GLU A 166 12.54 -18.05 -10.92
N ASN A 167 11.83 -17.35 -11.81
CA ASN A 167 12.30 -17.04 -13.16
C ASN A 167 12.97 -15.64 -13.27
N VAL A 168 13.31 -15.03 -12.14
CA VAL A 168 14.08 -13.79 -12.08
C VAL A 168 15.49 -14.10 -11.58
N ASN A 169 16.50 -13.96 -12.43
CA ASN A 169 17.89 -14.26 -12.07
C ASN A 169 18.41 -13.37 -10.91
N SER A 170 17.92 -12.14 -10.82
CA SER A 170 18.39 -11.16 -9.83
C SER A 170 17.19 -10.42 -9.23
N PRO A 171 16.54 -10.97 -8.18
CA PRO A 171 15.46 -10.27 -7.48
C PRO A 171 15.92 -8.91 -6.93
N LYS A 172 15.06 -7.88 -7.08
CA LYS A 172 15.44 -6.52 -6.70
C LYS A 172 14.24 -5.64 -6.36
N TYR A 173 14.50 -4.54 -5.65
CA TYR A 173 13.57 -3.44 -5.50
C TYR A 173 13.83 -2.36 -6.55
N VAL A 174 12.75 -1.84 -7.14
CA VAL A 174 12.80 -0.81 -8.18
C VAL A 174 11.92 0.38 -7.78
N LYS A 175 12.48 1.58 -7.93
CA LYS A 175 11.67 2.81 -7.82
C LYS A 175 10.95 3.04 -9.14
N THR A 176 9.63 3.16 -9.09
CA THR A 176 8.79 3.39 -10.26
C THR A 176 7.61 4.29 -9.91
N ILE A 177 6.72 4.52 -10.86
CA ILE A 177 5.47 5.26 -10.67
C ILE A 177 4.31 4.27 -10.81
N SER A 178 3.26 4.42 -10.03
CA SER A 178 2.03 3.61 -10.16
C SER A 178 1.51 3.68 -11.60
N GLY A 179 1.20 2.54 -12.20
CA GLY A 179 0.75 2.45 -13.59
C GLY A 179 1.87 2.52 -14.64
N SER A 180 3.15 2.39 -14.24
CA SER A 180 4.26 2.31 -15.20
C SER A 180 4.15 1.10 -16.12
N SER A 181 4.64 1.24 -17.35
CA SER A 181 4.75 0.14 -18.30
C SER A 181 5.65 -0.97 -17.75
N ILE A 182 5.20 -2.20 -17.86
CA ILE A 182 5.95 -3.39 -17.46
C ILE A 182 7.28 -3.47 -18.22
N LYS A 183 7.27 -3.15 -19.50
CA LYS A 183 8.48 -3.12 -20.33
C LYS A 183 9.55 -2.19 -19.75
N SER A 184 9.16 -0.99 -19.30
CA SER A 184 10.07 -0.04 -18.66
C SER A 184 10.58 -0.52 -17.31
N ILE A 185 9.73 -1.18 -16.50
CA ILE A 185 10.11 -1.73 -15.20
C ILE A 185 11.13 -2.87 -15.35
N LEU A 186 10.98 -3.69 -16.38
CA LEU A 186 11.81 -4.87 -16.63
C LEU A 186 13.09 -4.58 -17.43
N GLU A 187 13.30 -3.36 -17.85
CA GLU A 187 14.51 -2.99 -18.58
C GLU A 187 15.77 -3.38 -17.78
N GLY A 188 16.66 -4.13 -18.42
CA GLY A 188 17.87 -4.69 -17.78
C GLY A 188 17.60 -5.81 -16.77
N THR A 189 16.40 -6.41 -16.77
CA THR A 189 16.10 -7.59 -15.95
C THR A 189 16.06 -8.84 -16.86
N GLU A 190 16.91 -9.81 -16.58
CA GLU A 190 16.90 -11.10 -17.27
C GLU A 190 15.78 -11.97 -16.73
N ILE A 191 14.93 -12.44 -17.61
CA ILE A 191 13.78 -13.28 -17.32
C ILE A 191 13.85 -14.52 -18.18
N THR A 192 13.66 -15.67 -17.57
CA THR A 192 13.60 -16.96 -18.26
C THR A 192 12.39 -17.02 -19.21
N GLU A 193 12.56 -17.59 -20.38
CA GLU A 193 11.46 -17.87 -21.31
C GLU A 193 10.38 -18.74 -20.66
N ASN A 194 9.13 -18.65 -21.14
CA ASN A 194 7.97 -19.35 -20.61
C ASN A 194 7.60 -19.01 -19.17
N SER A 195 7.82 -17.75 -18.79
CA SER A 195 7.42 -17.21 -17.49
C SER A 195 6.01 -16.64 -17.52
N ARG A 196 5.25 -16.91 -16.46
CA ARG A 196 4.03 -16.17 -16.13
C ARG A 196 4.42 -14.89 -15.42
N LEU A 197 4.00 -13.78 -15.99
CA LEU A 197 4.16 -12.45 -15.38
C LEU A 197 2.90 -12.10 -14.58
N ILE A 198 3.08 -11.69 -13.31
CA ILE A 198 1.99 -11.36 -12.39
C ILE A 198 2.24 -9.98 -11.79
N SER A 199 1.27 -9.07 -11.94
CA SER A 199 1.21 -7.83 -11.18
C SER A 199 0.55 -8.10 -9.84
N GLY A 200 1.21 -7.78 -8.73
CA GLY A 200 0.81 -8.18 -7.39
C GLY A 200 1.44 -9.50 -6.96
N ASN A 201 0.85 -10.16 -5.98
CA ASN A 201 1.33 -11.44 -5.45
C ASN A 201 0.78 -12.66 -6.22
N PRO A 202 1.37 -13.86 -6.06
CA PRO A 202 0.95 -15.04 -6.79
C PRO A 202 -0.47 -15.56 -6.46
N LEU A 203 -1.04 -15.18 -5.30
CA LEU A 203 -2.35 -15.67 -4.85
C LEU A 203 -3.52 -14.86 -5.41
N THR A 204 -3.36 -13.53 -5.47
CA THR A 204 -4.45 -12.60 -5.82
C THR A 204 -4.07 -11.63 -6.93
N GLY A 205 -2.85 -11.70 -7.43
CA GLY A 205 -2.35 -10.85 -8.49
C GLY A 205 -2.97 -11.15 -9.85
N GLN A 206 -2.75 -10.26 -10.78
CA GLN A 206 -3.27 -10.34 -12.15
C GLN A 206 -2.17 -10.80 -13.11
N LYS A 207 -2.44 -11.85 -13.89
CA LYS A 207 -1.57 -12.23 -15.01
C LYS A 207 -1.51 -11.07 -16.01
N LEU A 208 -0.30 -10.76 -16.46
CA LEU A 208 -0.02 -9.68 -17.39
C LEU A 208 0.59 -10.19 -18.70
N GLU A 209 0.35 -9.43 -19.75
CA GLU A 209 1.11 -9.50 -21.00
C GLU A 209 2.29 -8.51 -20.95
N LYS A 210 3.29 -8.69 -21.84
CA LYS A 210 4.51 -7.87 -21.84
C LYS A 210 4.27 -6.37 -22.07
N ASP A 211 3.20 -6.03 -22.79
CA ASP A 211 2.83 -4.63 -23.08
C ASP A 211 1.84 -4.03 -22.07
N SER A 212 1.62 -4.71 -20.95
CA SER A 212 0.73 -4.27 -19.89
C SER A 212 1.36 -3.22 -18.99
N PHE A 213 0.56 -2.73 -18.03
CA PHE A 213 0.97 -1.77 -17.03
C PHE A 213 0.84 -2.37 -15.62
N LEU A 214 1.67 -1.88 -14.70
CA LEU A 214 1.59 -2.26 -13.29
C LEU A 214 0.27 -1.79 -12.69
N GLY A 215 -0.44 -2.68 -11.99
CA GLY A 215 -1.67 -2.33 -11.28
C GLY A 215 -1.43 -1.24 -10.23
N PHE A 216 -2.39 -0.30 -10.10
CA PHE A 216 -2.25 0.89 -9.26
C PHE A 216 -1.89 0.57 -7.80
N TYR A 217 -2.48 -0.49 -7.24
CA TYR A 217 -2.26 -0.92 -5.85
C TYR A 217 -1.19 -2.00 -5.71
N HIS A 218 -0.63 -2.48 -6.81
CA HIS A 218 0.33 -3.58 -6.77
C HIS A 218 1.73 -3.06 -6.47
N LEU A 219 2.42 -3.75 -5.57
CA LEU A 219 3.77 -3.41 -5.10
C LEU A 219 4.78 -4.52 -5.41
N SER A 220 4.37 -5.51 -6.17
CA SER A 220 5.24 -6.58 -6.66
C SER A 220 4.95 -6.93 -8.10
N LEU A 221 6.01 -7.35 -8.79
CA LEU A 221 6.00 -7.90 -10.14
C LEU A 221 6.69 -9.26 -10.07
N ILE A 222 5.91 -10.32 -10.27
CA ILE A 222 6.35 -11.69 -10.02
C ILE A 222 6.48 -12.45 -11.34
N HIS A 223 7.59 -13.17 -11.49
CA HIS A 223 7.86 -14.07 -12.61
C HIS A 223 8.05 -15.49 -12.08
N ILE A 224 7.11 -16.36 -12.41
CA ILE A 224 7.14 -17.78 -12.07
C ILE A 224 6.96 -18.62 -13.33
N SER A 225 7.31 -19.90 -13.26
CA SER A 225 7.04 -20.83 -14.35
C SER A 225 5.54 -20.88 -14.67
N GLU A 226 5.20 -20.94 -15.96
CA GLU A 226 3.80 -21.15 -16.35
C GLU A 226 3.34 -22.51 -15.81
N PRO A 227 2.27 -22.58 -15.02
CA PRO A 227 1.80 -23.85 -14.47
C PRO A 227 1.48 -24.81 -15.61
N THR A 228 2.11 -25.98 -15.58
CA THR A 228 1.78 -27.05 -16.49
C THR A 228 0.33 -27.48 -16.23
N ARG A 229 -0.54 -27.36 -17.22
CA ARG A 229 -1.86 -28.00 -17.13
C ARG A 229 -1.60 -29.48 -17.06
N LEU A 230 -1.92 -30.11 -15.94
CA LEU A 230 -2.07 -31.56 -15.92
C LEU A 230 -3.13 -31.88 -16.97
N SER A 231 -2.71 -32.49 -18.09
CA SER A 231 -3.65 -33.07 -19.02
C SER A 231 -4.39 -34.13 -18.22
N THR A 232 -5.66 -33.92 -17.99
CA THR A 232 -6.57 -34.93 -17.46
C THR A 232 -6.51 -36.11 -18.46
N ILE A 233 -5.89 -37.22 -18.04
CA ILE A 233 -5.94 -38.49 -18.71
C ILE A 233 -7.35 -39.05 -18.54
#